data_b64c87adab9d8b29bf4cd9cfc399c8b4
#
_entry.id   b64c87adab9d8b29bf4cd9cfc399c8b4
#
_cell.length_a   1.000
_cell.length_b   1.000
_cell.length_c   1.000
_cell.angle_alpha   90.00
_cell.angle_beta   90.00
_cell.angle_gamma   90.00
#
_symmetry.space_group_name_H-M   'P 1'
#
loop_
_entity.id
_entity.type
_entity.pdbx_description
1 polymer ?
#
loop_
_entity_poly.entity_id
_entity_poly.type
_entity_poly.pdbx_seq_one_letter_code
_entity_poly.pdbx_strand_id
1 'polypeptide(L)'
;MKSGLAFVSLLFALLSAVLSGCDGKNVPAAERGKTIGVFIPGVISGSPVYEMLAVGVQAAAEDRAEVTLIEGGFNQAEWESKVTAMAASASYDLIVSANPSLPNIVSTVSEKFPNQHFLLLDGELDGNPRVYSLRYNQREQSYMAGYLAALVSGTLSPEGGRASKRVGLVAAQEYPVMNNIILPGYLEGARAIDPGCEVDFRIVGNWYDAARAEEIAADMIRGGVKVILTISGGANEGVVQAAHSAGARILWFDNNGYNVRPGTVIGCAVLAQDKAAYNQVRRWLDGELPFGKAETLGVAEDYVDFIQDDPDYILGVPEDIRKKQAAMIERIRSGELVLD
;
A
#
# COMPACT_ATOMS: atom_id res chain seq x y z
N MET A 1 32.54 75.26 54.50
CA MET A 1 33.32 74.10 55.05
C MET A 1 32.88 72.86 54.35
N LYS A 2 33.68 72.53 53.37
CA LYS A 2 34.49 71.29 53.23
C LYS A 2 33.68 70.01 53.16
N SER A 3 33.76 69.47 51.97
CA SER A 3 34.11 68.12 51.58
C SER A 3 32.93 67.14 51.29
N GLY A 4 32.96 66.67 50.05
CA GLY A 4 32.37 65.43 49.69
C GLY A 4 32.05 65.25 48.24
N LEU A 5 32.94 65.57 47.28
CA LEU A 5 32.90 65.15 45.91
C LEU A 5 33.80 63.93 45.81
N ALA A 6 33.22 62.74 45.69
CA ALA A 6 33.86 61.51 45.14
C ALA A 6 33.00 60.28 45.51
N PHE A 7 32.01 59.98 44.76
CA PHE A 7 31.43 58.60 44.71
C PHE A 7 30.35 58.51 43.63
N VAL A 8 30.60 58.96 42.39
CA VAL A 8 29.73 58.71 41.20
C VAL A 8 30.62 58.45 39.99
N SER A 9 31.47 57.46 39.99
CA SER A 9 32.25 57.09 38.81
C SER A 9 32.65 55.62 38.76
N LEU A 10 31.89 54.74 39.35
CA LEU A 10 32.20 53.29 39.32
C LEU A 10 30.97 52.41 39.14
N LEU A 11 29.93 52.83 38.40
CA LEU A 11 28.75 52.04 38.15
C LEU A 11 28.33 52.05 36.68
N PHE A 12 29.23 52.34 35.74
CA PHE A 12 28.92 52.35 34.28
C PHE A 12 29.79 51.40 33.47
N ALA A 13 30.54 50.50 34.10
CA ALA A 13 31.43 49.57 33.42
C ALA A 13 31.02 48.07 33.50
N LEU A 14 29.79 47.75 33.91
CA LEU A 14 29.32 46.33 34.07
C LEU A 14 27.99 46.01 33.35
N LEU A 15 27.62 46.77 32.30
CA LEU A 15 26.40 46.49 31.53
C LEU A 15 26.68 46.35 30.04
N SER A 16 27.89 45.92 29.64
CA SER A 16 28.24 45.72 28.21
C SER A 16 28.70 44.32 27.85
N ALA A 17 28.35 43.30 28.63
CA ALA A 17 28.84 41.92 28.40
C ALA A 17 27.74 40.84 28.45
N VAL A 18 26.51 41.13 28.00
CA VAL A 18 25.47 40.07 27.86
C VAL A 18 24.71 40.27 26.52
N LEU A 19 25.43 40.55 25.45
CA LEU A 19 24.89 40.45 24.08
C LEU A 19 25.93 39.74 23.18
N SER A 20 26.32 38.55 23.58
CA SER A 20 27.14 37.69 22.72
C SER A 20 26.58 36.30 22.76
N GLY A 21 26.03 35.85 21.65
CA GLY A 21 25.95 34.46 21.36
C GLY A 21 24.59 33.79 21.48
N CYS A 22 23.62 34.15 20.62
CA CYS A 22 22.89 33.10 19.95
C CYS A 22 23.68 32.75 18.68
N ASP A 23 24.86 32.18 18.87
CA ASP A 23 25.45 31.35 17.82
C ASP A 23 24.54 30.11 17.65
N GLY A 24 23.60 30.23 16.75
CA GLY A 24 23.02 29.06 16.15
C GLY A 24 24.20 28.28 15.51
N LYS A 25 24.70 27.29 16.24
CA LYS A 25 25.66 26.33 15.68
C LYS A 25 24.99 25.73 14.47
N ASN A 26 25.33 26.21 13.27
CA ASN A 26 25.14 25.47 12.06
C ASN A 26 25.98 24.19 12.21
N VAL A 27 25.35 23.12 12.69
CA VAL A 27 25.95 21.79 12.67
C VAL A 27 26.20 21.50 11.19
N PRO A 28 27.46 21.21 10.79
CA PRO A 28 27.78 20.85 9.42
C PRO A 28 26.86 19.70 8.97
N ALA A 29 26.37 19.74 7.74
CA ALA A 29 25.46 18.72 7.19
C ALA A 29 26.01 17.27 7.32
N ALA A 30 27.30 17.10 7.53
CA ALA A 30 27.97 15.80 7.77
C ALA A 30 27.79 15.25 9.21
N GLU A 31 27.28 16.04 10.17
CA GLU A 31 27.01 15.59 11.54
C GLU A 31 25.53 15.35 11.82
N ARG A 32 24.63 15.72 10.90
CA ARG A 32 23.19 15.44 11.02
C ARG A 32 22.92 14.04 10.50
N GLY A 33 22.33 13.18 11.32
CA GLY A 33 21.80 11.88 10.88
C GLY A 33 20.83 12.04 9.71
N LYS A 34 20.71 11.01 8.86
CA LYS A 34 19.75 11.01 7.75
C LYS A 34 18.31 11.12 8.29
N THR A 35 17.43 11.77 7.54
CA THR A 35 16.03 12.01 7.91
C THR A 35 15.08 11.54 6.83
N ILE A 36 14.03 10.81 7.24
CA ILE A 36 13.01 10.26 6.35
C ILE A 36 11.64 10.82 6.76
N GLY A 37 10.96 11.48 5.82
CA GLY A 37 9.55 11.82 5.96
C GLY A 37 8.69 10.77 5.25
N VAL A 38 7.73 10.17 5.94
CA VAL A 38 6.78 9.23 5.32
C VAL A 38 5.43 9.91 5.19
N PHE A 39 5.02 10.19 3.97
CA PHE A 39 3.68 10.69 3.69
C PHE A 39 2.72 9.53 3.52
N ILE A 40 1.71 9.46 4.37
CA ILE A 40 0.64 8.47 4.32
C ILE A 40 -0.57 9.11 3.63
N PRO A 41 -0.96 8.68 2.41
CA PRO A 41 -2.13 9.24 1.71
C PRO A 41 -3.43 8.64 2.28
N GLY A 42 -3.72 8.99 3.52
CA GLY A 42 -4.81 8.45 4.32
C GLY A 42 -4.49 8.56 5.81
N VAL A 43 -4.90 7.56 6.55
CA VAL A 43 -4.56 7.32 7.96
C VAL A 43 -3.92 5.94 8.10
N ILE A 44 -3.03 5.78 9.09
CA ILE A 44 -2.32 4.52 9.34
C ILE A 44 -3.27 3.50 9.97
N SER A 45 -3.91 3.91 11.07
CA SER A 45 -4.75 3.01 11.85
C SER A 45 -5.89 2.41 11.04
N GLY A 46 -5.96 1.09 10.97
CA GLY A 46 -6.96 0.36 10.21
C GLY A 46 -6.73 0.36 8.68
N SER A 47 -5.54 0.74 8.24
CA SER A 47 -5.13 0.69 6.84
C SER A 47 -3.89 -0.22 6.70
N PRO A 48 -4.06 -1.55 6.56
CA PRO A 48 -2.96 -2.52 6.63
C PRO A 48 -1.78 -2.20 5.71
N VAL A 49 -2.03 -1.69 4.50
CA VAL A 49 -0.97 -1.31 3.55
C VAL A 49 -0.11 -0.17 4.09
N TYR A 50 -0.72 0.81 4.77
CA TYR A 50 0.03 1.92 5.38
C TYR A 50 0.69 1.55 6.70
N GLU A 51 0.09 0.62 7.47
CA GLU A 51 0.73 0.02 8.64
C GLU A 51 2.01 -0.72 8.23
N MET A 52 1.95 -1.56 7.18
CA MET A 52 3.12 -2.25 6.62
C MET A 52 4.17 -1.26 6.09
N LEU A 53 3.76 -0.19 5.39
CA LEU A 53 4.69 0.86 4.95
C LEU A 53 5.45 1.47 6.12
N ALA A 54 4.74 1.89 7.16
CA ALA A 54 5.33 2.51 8.34
C ALA A 54 6.30 1.56 9.05
N VAL A 55 5.88 0.30 9.25
CA VAL A 55 6.72 -0.74 9.87
C VAL A 55 7.99 -0.98 9.07
N GLY A 56 7.88 -1.16 7.74
CA GLY A 56 9.02 -1.41 6.88
C GLY A 56 10.04 -0.27 6.87
N VAL A 57 9.57 0.99 6.79
CA VAL A 57 10.46 2.16 6.82
C VAL A 57 11.14 2.30 8.18
N GLN A 58 10.39 2.17 9.28
CA GLN A 58 10.96 2.28 10.64
C GLN A 58 11.98 1.17 10.91
N ALA A 59 11.68 -0.07 10.53
CA ALA A 59 12.62 -1.19 10.68
C ALA A 59 13.90 -1.00 9.85
N ALA A 60 13.79 -0.45 8.63
CA ALA A 60 14.95 -0.19 7.80
C ALA A 60 15.83 0.95 8.34
N ALA A 61 15.20 1.97 8.91
CA ALA A 61 15.90 3.14 9.46
C ALA A 61 16.68 2.80 10.75
N GLU A 62 16.08 2.00 11.65
CA GLU A 62 16.67 1.65 12.96
C GLU A 62 17.39 2.85 13.61
N ASP A 63 18.73 2.73 13.76
CA ASP A 63 19.61 3.79 14.32
C ASP A 63 20.28 4.65 13.24
N ARG A 64 19.99 4.42 11.94
CA ARG A 64 20.67 5.07 10.79
C ARG A 64 19.95 6.33 10.30
N ALA A 65 18.66 6.48 10.57
CA ALA A 65 17.89 7.63 10.15
C ALA A 65 16.73 7.93 11.12
N GLU A 66 16.38 9.20 11.25
CA GLU A 66 15.18 9.63 11.97
C GLU A 66 13.98 9.54 11.04
N VAL A 67 12.86 8.96 11.50
CA VAL A 67 11.63 8.77 10.73
C VAL A 67 10.49 9.61 11.30
N THR A 68 9.85 10.41 10.45
CA THR A 68 8.64 11.16 10.77
C THR A 68 7.48 10.68 9.91
N LEU A 69 6.40 10.21 10.53
CA LEU A 69 5.18 9.79 9.84
C LEU A 69 4.20 10.97 9.77
N ILE A 70 3.63 11.23 8.59
CA ILE A 70 2.72 12.35 8.32
C ILE A 70 1.47 11.81 7.62
N GLU A 71 0.34 11.82 8.31
CA GLU A 71 -0.95 11.40 7.75
C GLU A 71 -1.57 12.49 6.88
N GLY A 72 -1.87 12.13 5.63
CA GLY A 72 -2.52 12.99 4.65
C GLY A 72 -4.02 13.16 4.87
N GLY A 73 -4.65 12.21 5.59
CA GLY A 73 -6.10 12.14 5.71
C GLY A 73 -6.78 11.77 4.39
N PHE A 74 -8.10 11.68 4.41
CA PHE A 74 -8.89 11.19 3.26
C PHE A 74 -9.20 12.25 2.20
N ASN A 75 -8.89 13.53 2.46
CA ASN A 75 -9.09 14.60 1.47
C ASN A 75 -7.93 14.63 0.46
N GLN A 76 -8.08 13.94 -0.65
CA GLN A 76 -7.05 13.84 -1.69
C GLN A 76 -6.66 15.20 -2.28
N ALA A 77 -7.55 16.18 -2.29
CA ALA A 77 -7.25 17.53 -2.79
C ALA A 77 -6.18 18.27 -1.97
N GLU A 78 -5.93 17.84 -0.74
CA GLU A 78 -4.90 18.42 0.13
C GLU A 78 -3.52 17.74 0.00
N TRP A 79 -3.44 16.57 -0.64
CA TRP A 79 -2.21 15.78 -0.64
C TRP A 79 -1.05 16.50 -1.34
N GLU A 80 -1.29 17.15 -2.48
CA GLU A 80 -0.23 17.91 -3.16
C GLU A 80 0.32 19.02 -2.27
N SER A 81 -0.53 19.77 -1.58
CA SER A 81 -0.09 20.85 -0.70
C SER A 81 0.72 20.32 0.50
N LYS A 82 0.33 19.16 1.06
CA LYS A 82 1.06 18.53 2.17
C LYS A 82 2.42 17.98 1.73
N VAL A 83 2.51 17.28 0.60
CA VAL A 83 3.78 16.80 0.04
C VAL A 83 4.68 17.98 -0.34
N THR A 84 4.10 19.06 -0.90
CA THR A 84 4.83 20.31 -1.19
C THR A 84 5.40 20.92 0.09
N ALA A 85 4.63 20.99 1.17
CA ALA A 85 5.10 21.52 2.46
C ALA A 85 6.23 20.67 3.06
N MET A 86 6.16 19.34 2.93
CA MET A 86 7.26 18.46 3.34
C MET A 86 8.54 18.75 2.57
N ALA A 87 8.48 18.84 1.24
CA ALA A 87 9.64 19.14 0.41
C ALA A 87 10.18 20.56 0.66
N ALA A 88 9.31 21.56 0.84
CA ALA A 88 9.68 22.94 1.13
C ALA A 88 10.36 23.12 2.49
N SER A 89 10.06 22.26 3.47
CA SER A 89 10.68 22.33 4.80
C SER A 89 12.17 22.01 4.77
N ALA A 90 12.66 21.33 3.73
CA ALA A 90 14.03 20.83 3.61
C ALA A 90 14.49 20.01 4.86
N SER A 91 13.52 19.44 5.58
CA SER A 91 13.78 18.68 6.81
C SER A 91 14.05 17.19 6.53
N TYR A 92 13.77 16.71 5.32
CA TYR A 92 13.88 15.30 4.97
C TYR A 92 14.87 15.10 3.83
N ASP A 93 15.80 14.14 4.02
CA ASP A 93 16.72 13.72 2.96
C ASP A 93 16.01 12.79 1.95
N LEU A 94 14.98 12.06 2.42
CA LEU A 94 14.10 11.23 1.60
C LEU A 94 12.64 11.42 2.03
N ILE A 95 11.74 11.57 1.06
CA ILE A 95 10.30 11.46 1.29
C ILE A 95 9.84 10.13 0.71
N VAL A 96 9.21 9.30 1.55
CA VAL A 96 8.65 7.99 1.19
C VAL A 96 7.13 8.07 1.17
N SER A 97 6.50 7.43 0.19
CA SER A 97 5.05 7.25 0.17
C SER A 97 4.66 6.03 -0.66
N ALA A 98 3.39 5.63 -0.55
CA ALA A 98 2.84 4.49 -1.30
C ALA A 98 1.38 4.75 -1.68
N ASN A 99 1.09 4.96 -2.95
CA ASN A 99 -0.27 5.02 -3.48
C ASN A 99 -0.23 5.28 -5.00
N PRO A 100 -1.07 4.60 -5.82
CA PRO A 100 -1.12 4.81 -7.27
C PRO A 100 -1.58 6.20 -7.73
N SER A 101 -2.11 7.03 -6.83
CA SER A 101 -2.50 8.43 -7.14
C SER A 101 -1.35 9.44 -6.96
N LEU A 102 -0.21 9.04 -6.39
CA LEU A 102 0.88 9.97 -6.06
C LEU A 102 1.86 10.30 -7.19
N PRO A 103 2.04 9.52 -8.26
CA PRO A 103 3.04 9.82 -9.30
C PRO A 103 2.95 11.24 -9.85
N ASN A 104 1.76 11.73 -10.16
CA ASN A 104 1.56 13.09 -10.67
C ASN A 104 1.92 14.17 -9.65
N ILE A 105 1.56 13.96 -8.39
CA ILE A 105 1.89 14.87 -7.27
C ILE A 105 3.40 14.93 -7.09
N VAL A 106 4.05 13.77 -7.02
CA VAL A 106 5.51 13.67 -6.82
C VAL A 106 6.26 14.25 -8.02
N SER A 107 5.80 14.04 -9.25
CA SER A 107 6.38 14.66 -10.44
C SER A 107 6.36 16.19 -10.32
N THR A 108 5.19 16.78 -10.05
CA THR A 108 5.02 18.22 -9.89
C THR A 108 5.88 18.80 -8.76
N VAL A 109 5.94 18.11 -7.62
CA VAL A 109 6.71 18.59 -6.46
C VAL A 109 8.21 18.46 -6.69
N SER A 110 8.69 17.38 -7.29
CA SER A 110 10.12 17.16 -7.57
C SER A 110 10.69 18.18 -8.58
N GLU A 111 9.88 18.69 -9.51
CA GLU A 111 10.27 19.80 -10.40
C GLU A 111 10.50 21.11 -9.63
N LYS A 112 9.65 21.38 -8.62
CA LYS A 112 9.75 22.59 -7.78
C LYS A 112 10.91 22.50 -6.77
N PHE A 113 11.26 21.28 -6.33
CA PHE A 113 12.27 21.00 -5.31
C PHE A 113 13.35 20.02 -5.83
N PRO A 114 14.26 20.47 -6.70
CA PRO A 114 15.20 19.60 -7.41
C PRO A 114 16.26 18.92 -6.51
N ASN A 115 16.34 19.29 -5.24
CA ASN A 115 17.23 18.66 -4.27
C ASN A 115 16.52 17.60 -3.40
N GLN A 116 15.18 17.52 -3.44
CA GLN A 116 14.42 16.55 -2.68
C GLN A 116 14.37 15.21 -3.40
N HIS A 117 14.69 14.13 -2.69
CA HIS A 117 14.55 12.76 -3.19
C HIS A 117 13.25 12.11 -2.71
N PHE A 118 12.69 11.24 -3.54
CA PHE A 118 11.45 10.53 -3.27
C PHE A 118 11.60 9.04 -3.52
N LEU A 119 11.03 8.23 -2.64
CA LEU A 119 10.77 6.81 -2.82
C LEU A 119 9.25 6.62 -2.91
N LEU A 120 8.77 6.18 -4.05
CA LEU A 120 7.35 5.96 -4.31
C LEU A 120 7.08 4.47 -4.48
N LEU A 121 6.33 3.89 -3.56
CA LEU A 121 5.84 2.52 -3.65
C LEU A 121 4.39 2.51 -4.17
N ASP A 122 3.98 1.41 -4.79
CA ASP A 122 2.67 1.25 -5.40
C ASP A 122 2.32 2.39 -6.40
N GLY A 123 3.33 2.84 -7.13
CA GLY A 123 3.20 3.90 -8.13
C GLY A 123 4.30 3.82 -9.15
N GLU A 124 4.11 4.42 -10.32
CA GLU A 124 5.07 4.41 -11.42
C GLU A 124 5.39 5.83 -11.87
N LEU A 125 6.68 6.20 -11.76
CA LEU A 125 7.22 7.45 -12.27
C LEU A 125 8.64 7.21 -12.76
N ASP A 126 8.77 6.88 -14.04
CA ASP A 126 10.04 6.60 -14.70
C ASP A 126 10.69 7.87 -15.23
N GLY A 127 12.03 7.87 -15.36
CA GLY A 127 12.81 8.95 -15.96
C GLY A 127 13.00 10.18 -15.08
N ASN A 128 12.40 10.27 -13.87
CA ASN A 128 12.58 11.40 -12.98
C ASN A 128 13.82 11.20 -12.08
N PRO A 129 14.91 11.98 -12.23
CA PRO A 129 16.19 11.75 -11.55
C PRO A 129 16.14 11.93 -10.02
N ARG A 130 15.01 12.36 -9.46
CA ARG A 130 14.80 12.53 -8.02
C ARG A 130 13.90 11.47 -7.42
N VAL A 131 13.34 10.60 -8.24
CA VAL A 131 12.36 9.61 -7.81
C VAL A 131 12.87 8.21 -8.16
N TYR A 132 12.80 7.30 -7.21
CA TYR A 132 12.75 5.88 -7.48
C TYR A 132 11.34 5.40 -7.19
N SER A 133 10.73 4.68 -8.10
CA SER A 133 9.40 4.13 -7.93
C SER A 133 9.37 2.62 -8.12
N LEU A 134 8.51 1.97 -7.34
CA LEU A 134 8.27 0.53 -7.39
C LEU A 134 6.78 0.29 -7.49
N ARG A 135 6.37 -0.47 -8.49
CA ARG A 135 5.00 -0.95 -8.66
C ARG A 135 4.97 -2.47 -8.44
N TYR A 136 3.93 -2.94 -7.76
CA TYR A 136 3.65 -4.37 -7.66
C TYR A 136 3.01 -4.89 -8.94
N ASN A 137 3.32 -6.13 -9.33
CA ASN A 137 2.62 -6.79 -10.42
C ASN A 137 1.22 -7.24 -9.94
N GLN A 138 0.30 -6.28 -9.87
CA GLN A 138 -1.08 -6.55 -9.45
C GLN A 138 -1.90 -7.36 -10.47
N ARG A 139 -1.36 -7.55 -11.70
CA ARG A 139 -1.94 -8.48 -12.64
C ARG A 139 -1.73 -9.92 -12.18
N GLU A 140 -0.51 -10.26 -11.75
CA GLU A 140 -0.22 -11.58 -11.15
C GLU A 140 -1.06 -11.79 -9.87
N GLN A 141 -1.12 -10.79 -8.99
CA GLN A 141 -1.90 -10.82 -7.77
C GLN A 141 -3.38 -11.12 -8.03
N SER A 142 -3.99 -10.39 -8.94
CA SER A 142 -5.40 -10.54 -9.29
C SER A 142 -5.67 -11.83 -10.09
N TYR A 143 -4.73 -12.26 -10.94
CA TYR A 143 -4.82 -13.53 -11.64
C TYR A 143 -4.89 -14.71 -10.68
N MET A 144 -4.01 -14.74 -9.67
CA MET A 144 -4.03 -15.78 -8.62
C MET A 144 -5.37 -15.84 -7.90
N ALA A 145 -5.97 -14.69 -7.58
CA ALA A 145 -7.29 -14.60 -6.97
C ALA A 145 -8.39 -15.10 -7.92
N GLY A 146 -8.36 -14.69 -9.19
CA GLY A 146 -9.34 -15.12 -10.21
C GLY A 146 -9.32 -16.62 -10.47
N TYR A 147 -8.12 -17.18 -10.53
CA TYR A 147 -7.91 -18.62 -10.72
C TYR A 147 -8.55 -19.43 -9.58
N LEU A 148 -8.28 -19.04 -8.31
CA LEU A 148 -8.91 -19.68 -7.15
C LEU A 148 -10.42 -19.47 -7.13
N ALA A 149 -10.90 -18.26 -7.44
CA ALA A 149 -12.32 -17.95 -7.45
C ALA A 149 -13.12 -18.92 -8.35
N ALA A 150 -12.64 -19.16 -9.56
CA ALA A 150 -13.29 -20.05 -10.51
C ALA A 150 -13.23 -21.53 -10.06
N LEU A 151 -12.09 -21.99 -9.54
CA LEU A 151 -11.94 -23.34 -9.01
C LEU A 151 -12.94 -23.61 -7.87
N VAL A 152 -13.03 -22.69 -6.90
CA VAL A 152 -13.92 -22.85 -5.74
C VAL A 152 -15.39 -22.69 -6.13
N SER A 153 -15.73 -21.76 -7.03
CA SER A 153 -17.10 -21.58 -7.51
C SER A 153 -17.65 -22.85 -8.13
N GLY A 154 -16.82 -23.67 -8.78
CA GLY A 154 -17.18 -24.95 -9.35
C GLY A 154 -17.64 -25.99 -8.29
N THR A 155 -17.05 -25.92 -7.07
CA THR A 155 -17.38 -26.89 -5.99
C THR A 155 -18.61 -26.47 -5.17
N LEU A 156 -18.96 -25.19 -5.17
CA LEU A 156 -20.11 -24.66 -4.42
C LEU A 156 -21.43 -24.70 -5.20
N SER A 157 -21.42 -25.24 -6.42
CA SER A 157 -22.63 -25.41 -7.23
C SER A 157 -23.40 -26.66 -6.79
N PRO A 158 -24.76 -26.64 -6.77
CA PRO A 158 -25.57 -27.81 -6.44
C PRO A 158 -25.24 -29.00 -7.36
N GLU A 159 -25.35 -30.24 -6.83
CA GLU A 159 -25.15 -31.46 -7.61
C GLU A 159 -25.96 -31.43 -8.90
N GLY A 160 -25.29 -31.58 -10.06
CA GLY A 160 -25.89 -31.56 -11.39
C GLY A 160 -26.15 -30.17 -11.97
N GLY A 161 -25.86 -29.08 -11.23
CA GLY A 161 -25.89 -27.72 -11.74
C GLY A 161 -24.62 -27.38 -12.51
N ARG A 162 -24.73 -26.57 -13.58
CA ARG A 162 -23.56 -25.94 -14.17
C ARG A 162 -22.87 -25.11 -13.09
N ALA A 163 -21.55 -25.29 -12.94
CA ALA A 163 -20.72 -24.38 -12.12
C ALA A 163 -21.12 -22.93 -12.41
N SER A 164 -21.20 -22.10 -11.36
CA SER A 164 -21.46 -20.68 -11.58
C SER A 164 -20.36 -20.14 -12.49
N LYS A 165 -20.76 -19.75 -13.70
CA LYS A 165 -19.84 -19.10 -14.64
C LYS A 165 -19.55 -17.64 -14.27
N ARG A 166 -19.86 -17.28 -13.04
CA ARG A 166 -19.73 -15.90 -12.58
C ARG A 166 -19.04 -15.85 -11.22
N VAL A 167 -17.99 -15.04 -11.15
CA VAL A 167 -17.28 -14.66 -9.92
C VAL A 167 -17.51 -13.18 -9.67
N GLY A 168 -17.40 -12.74 -8.41
CA GLY A 168 -17.64 -11.35 -8.02
C GLY A 168 -16.36 -10.57 -7.79
N LEU A 169 -16.41 -9.26 -8.05
CA LEU A 169 -15.42 -8.30 -7.61
C LEU A 169 -16.14 -7.05 -7.10
N VAL A 170 -15.93 -6.73 -5.81
CA VAL A 170 -16.43 -5.49 -5.19
C VAL A 170 -15.25 -4.58 -4.92
N ALA A 171 -15.25 -3.38 -5.51
CA ALA A 171 -14.21 -2.39 -5.31
C ALA A 171 -14.78 -1.09 -4.72
N ALA A 172 -13.95 -0.34 -3.98
CA ALA A 172 -14.35 0.94 -3.42
C ALA A 172 -14.65 1.97 -4.52
N GLN A 173 -13.78 2.07 -5.51
CA GLN A 173 -13.82 3.07 -6.59
C GLN A 173 -13.26 2.49 -7.88
N GLU A 174 -13.54 3.16 -8.99
CA GLU A 174 -12.82 2.97 -10.24
C GLU A 174 -11.55 3.84 -10.26
N TYR A 175 -10.44 3.26 -10.67
CA TYR A 175 -9.16 3.95 -10.90
C TYR A 175 -8.35 3.18 -11.94
N PRO A 176 -7.33 3.79 -12.60
CA PRO A 176 -6.66 3.18 -13.75
C PRO A 176 -6.14 1.77 -13.49
N VAL A 177 -5.53 1.51 -12.34
CA VAL A 177 -4.98 0.18 -12.01
C VAL A 177 -6.10 -0.85 -11.81
N MET A 178 -7.22 -0.46 -11.15
CA MET A 178 -8.38 -1.33 -11.01
C MET A 178 -8.93 -1.75 -12.37
N ASN A 179 -9.15 -0.79 -13.27
CA ASN A 179 -9.83 -1.04 -14.54
C ASN A 179 -8.93 -1.70 -15.59
N ASN A 180 -7.62 -1.38 -15.59
CA ASN A 180 -6.71 -1.79 -16.65
C ASN A 180 -5.80 -2.96 -16.26
N ILE A 181 -5.67 -3.28 -14.97
CA ILE A 181 -4.75 -4.31 -14.47
C ILE A 181 -5.50 -5.33 -13.61
N ILE A 182 -6.13 -4.90 -12.49
CA ILE A 182 -6.71 -5.82 -11.49
C ILE A 182 -7.92 -6.55 -12.07
N LEU A 183 -8.91 -5.84 -12.59
CA LEU A 183 -10.12 -6.45 -13.15
C LEU A 183 -9.80 -7.37 -14.34
N PRO A 184 -8.98 -6.97 -15.34
CA PRO A 184 -8.55 -7.86 -16.41
C PRO A 184 -7.78 -9.10 -15.92
N GLY A 185 -6.83 -8.94 -14.98
CA GLY A 185 -6.07 -10.07 -14.43
C GLY A 185 -6.95 -11.04 -13.65
N TYR A 186 -7.90 -10.54 -12.87
CA TYR A 186 -8.89 -11.37 -12.17
C TYR A 186 -9.76 -12.19 -13.14
N LEU A 187 -10.25 -11.54 -14.20
CA LEU A 187 -11.02 -12.21 -15.26
C LEU A 187 -10.18 -13.26 -16.00
N GLU A 188 -8.93 -12.93 -16.31
CA GLU A 188 -8.02 -13.84 -17.00
C GLU A 188 -7.73 -15.10 -16.17
N GLY A 189 -7.45 -14.94 -14.89
CA GLY A 189 -7.28 -16.04 -13.94
C GLY A 189 -8.52 -16.93 -13.87
N ALA A 190 -9.71 -16.33 -13.79
CA ALA A 190 -10.96 -17.09 -13.79
C ALA A 190 -11.20 -17.84 -15.11
N ARG A 191 -10.88 -17.22 -16.23
CA ARG A 191 -11.03 -17.83 -17.58
C ARG A 191 -9.99 -18.91 -17.87
N ALA A 192 -8.88 -18.94 -17.18
CA ALA A 192 -7.93 -20.04 -17.27
C ALA A 192 -8.54 -21.37 -16.77
N ILE A 193 -9.59 -21.31 -15.93
CA ILE A 193 -10.34 -22.47 -15.44
C ILE A 193 -11.61 -22.71 -16.27
N ASP A 194 -12.40 -21.68 -16.51
CA ASP A 194 -13.59 -21.73 -17.37
C ASP A 194 -13.58 -20.57 -18.37
N PRO A 195 -13.29 -20.81 -19.66
CA PRO A 195 -13.25 -19.74 -20.67
C PRO A 195 -14.55 -18.93 -20.80
N GLY A 196 -15.69 -19.49 -20.33
CA GLY A 196 -16.96 -18.78 -20.28
C GLY A 196 -17.22 -18.02 -18.99
N CYS A 197 -16.22 -17.91 -18.11
CA CYS A 197 -16.39 -17.18 -16.85
C CYS A 197 -16.53 -15.68 -17.07
N GLU A 198 -17.45 -15.08 -16.30
CA GLU A 198 -17.72 -13.64 -16.26
C GLU A 198 -17.42 -13.09 -14.87
N VAL A 199 -17.03 -11.81 -14.79
CA VAL A 199 -16.90 -11.08 -13.53
C VAL A 199 -18.10 -10.16 -13.36
N ASP A 200 -18.87 -10.33 -12.27
CA ASP A 200 -19.81 -9.33 -11.79
C ASP A 200 -18.99 -8.28 -11.00
N PHE A 201 -18.71 -7.15 -11.63
CA PHE A 201 -17.92 -6.06 -11.06
C PHE A 201 -18.83 -4.97 -10.55
N ARG A 202 -18.68 -4.61 -9.27
CA ARG A 202 -19.50 -3.59 -8.60
C ARG A 202 -18.64 -2.62 -7.81
N ILE A 203 -19.11 -1.37 -7.74
CA ILE A 203 -18.43 -0.26 -7.08
C ILE A 203 -19.27 0.22 -5.88
N VAL A 204 -18.63 0.36 -4.71
CA VAL A 204 -19.24 0.90 -3.50
C VAL A 204 -19.42 2.42 -3.62
N GLY A 205 -18.44 3.12 -4.20
CA GLY A 205 -18.40 4.58 -4.35
C GLY A 205 -17.48 5.27 -3.33
N ASN A 206 -17.02 4.56 -2.31
CA ASN A 206 -16.08 5.05 -1.30
C ASN A 206 -15.42 3.88 -0.55
N TRP A 207 -14.45 4.18 0.32
CA TRP A 207 -13.62 3.20 1.03
C TRP A 207 -14.16 2.79 2.42
N TYR A 208 -15.34 3.25 2.84
CA TYR A 208 -15.80 3.11 4.22
C TYR A 208 -17.27 2.73 4.40
N ASP A 209 -18.10 2.75 3.36
CA ASP A 209 -19.54 2.45 3.48
C ASP A 209 -19.81 0.95 3.46
N ALA A 210 -19.65 0.32 4.63
CA ALA A 210 -19.88 -1.11 4.81
C ALA A 210 -21.34 -1.52 4.55
N ALA A 211 -22.30 -0.66 4.89
CA ALA A 211 -23.73 -0.95 4.66
C ALA A 211 -24.04 -1.05 3.16
N ARG A 212 -23.52 -0.10 2.38
CA ARG A 212 -23.65 -0.13 0.91
C ARG A 212 -22.94 -1.34 0.29
N ALA A 213 -21.75 -1.69 0.80
CA ALA A 213 -21.01 -2.85 0.33
C ALA A 213 -21.74 -4.17 0.64
N GLU A 214 -22.41 -4.27 1.80
CA GLU A 214 -23.23 -5.44 2.17
C GLU A 214 -24.42 -5.60 1.21
N GLU A 215 -25.16 -4.53 0.90
CA GLU A 215 -26.26 -4.56 -0.06
C GLU A 215 -25.80 -5.04 -1.44
N ILE A 216 -24.67 -4.51 -1.93
CA ILE A 216 -24.08 -4.87 -3.23
C ILE A 216 -23.70 -6.36 -3.25
N ALA A 217 -22.98 -6.84 -2.24
CA ALA A 217 -22.54 -8.23 -2.16
C ALA A 217 -23.74 -9.19 -2.04
N ALA A 218 -24.73 -8.85 -1.22
CA ALA A 218 -25.95 -9.64 -1.08
C ALA A 218 -26.72 -9.75 -2.41
N ASP A 219 -26.76 -8.67 -3.21
CA ASP A 219 -27.40 -8.71 -4.54
C ASP A 219 -26.62 -9.61 -5.52
N MET A 220 -25.30 -9.52 -5.55
CA MET A 220 -24.44 -10.39 -6.35
C MET A 220 -24.66 -11.87 -6.00
N ILE A 221 -24.71 -12.20 -4.70
CA ILE A 221 -24.92 -13.56 -4.21
C ILE A 221 -26.32 -14.07 -4.59
N ARG A 222 -27.35 -13.26 -4.47
CA ARG A 222 -28.70 -13.58 -4.96
C ARG A 222 -28.69 -13.85 -6.49
N GLY A 223 -27.85 -13.11 -7.23
CA GLY A 223 -27.60 -13.31 -8.66
C GLY A 223 -26.78 -14.55 -9.01
N GLY A 224 -26.38 -15.37 -8.01
CA GLY A 224 -25.68 -16.64 -8.20
C GLY A 224 -24.17 -16.59 -8.03
N VAL A 225 -23.58 -15.45 -7.68
CA VAL A 225 -22.15 -15.35 -7.33
C VAL A 225 -21.88 -16.12 -6.05
N LYS A 226 -20.82 -16.97 -6.04
CA LYS A 226 -20.44 -17.82 -4.90
C LYS A 226 -19.10 -17.40 -4.27
N VAL A 227 -18.24 -16.74 -5.04
CA VAL A 227 -16.94 -16.26 -4.56
C VAL A 227 -16.79 -14.81 -5.00
N ILE A 228 -16.43 -13.93 -4.06
CA ILE A 228 -16.25 -12.49 -4.27
C ILE A 228 -14.83 -12.09 -3.86
N LEU A 229 -14.10 -11.45 -4.76
CA LEU A 229 -12.91 -10.68 -4.42
C LEU A 229 -13.34 -9.31 -3.89
N THR A 230 -12.83 -8.89 -2.74
CA THR A 230 -13.17 -7.58 -2.16
C THR A 230 -11.94 -6.67 -2.06
N ILE A 231 -12.05 -5.44 -2.63
CA ILE A 231 -11.02 -4.40 -2.66
C ILE A 231 -11.69 -3.06 -2.32
N SER A 232 -12.23 -2.96 -1.10
CA SER A 232 -13.04 -1.79 -0.72
C SER A 232 -12.67 -1.19 0.65
N GLY A 233 -11.46 -1.49 1.16
CA GLY A 233 -10.96 -0.92 2.41
C GLY A 233 -11.86 -1.24 3.59
N GLY A 234 -12.25 -0.25 4.39
CA GLY A 234 -13.18 -0.45 5.52
C GLY A 234 -14.55 -0.97 5.13
N ALA A 235 -14.99 -0.73 3.89
CA ALA A 235 -16.25 -1.27 3.37
C ALA A 235 -16.20 -2.79 3.12
N ASN A 236 -15.01 -3.43 3.13
CA ASN A 236 -14.86 -4.88 3.04
C ASN A 236 -15.67 -5.63 4.10
N GLU A 237 -15.87 -5.02 5.29
CA GLU A 237 -16.64 -5.62 6.37
C GLU A 237 -18.07 -5.98 5.92
N GLY A 238 -18.73 -5.11 5.16
CA GLY A 238 -20.07 -5.37 4.63
C GLY A 238 -20.07 -6.52 3.62
N VAL A 239 -19.08 -6.59 2.72
CA VAL A 239 -18.96 -7.69 1.76
C VAL A 239 -18.79 -9.02 2.47
N VAL A 240 -17.92 -9.07 3.50
CA VAL A 240 -17.69 -10.26 4.32
C VAL A 240 -18.95 -10.67 5.07
N GLN A 241 -19.69 -9.72 5.64
CA GLN A 241 -20.93 -9.98 6.36
C GLN A 241 -22.01 -10.60 5.45
N ALA A 242 -22.20 -10.06 4.26
CA ALA A 242 -23.14 -10.62 3.27
C ALA A 242 -22.74 -12.04 2.85
N ALA A 243 -21.45 -12.26 2.57
CA ALA A 243 -20.93 -13.57 2.17
C ALA A 243 -21.11 -14.60 3.28
N HIS A 244 -20.76 -14.25 4.52
CA HIS A 244 -20.92 -15.12 5.68
C HIS A 244 -22.38 -15.54 5.86
N SER A 245 -23.31 -14.58 5.83
CA SER A 245 -24.74 -14.82 6.02
C SER A 245 -25.34 -15.73 4.95
N ALA A 246 -24.81 -15.71 3.74
CA ALA A 246 -25.33 -16.46 2.59
C ALA A 246 -24.50 -17.73 2.26
N GLY A 247 -23.45 -18.04 3.01
CA GLY A 247 -22.57 -19.18 2.76
C GLY A 247 -21.68 -19.01 1.51
N ALA A 248 -21.51 -17.80 1.01
CA ALA A 248 -20.56 -17.47 -0.05
C ALA A 248 -19.13 -17.36 0.52
N ARG A 249 -18.14 -17.22 -0.35
CA ARG A 249 -16.72 -17.15 0.02
C ARG A 249 -16.11 -15.83 -0.43
N ILE A 250 -15.12 -15.39 0.34
CA ILE A 250 -14.36 -14.16 0.09
C ILE A 250 -12.92 -14.48 -0.26
N LEU A 251 -12.41 -13.78 -1.26
CA LEU A 251 -10.99 -13.62 -1.50
C LEU A 251 -10.59 -12.22 -1.03
N TRP A 252 -9.48 -12.16 -0.33
CA TRP A 252 -8.93 -10.95 0.25
C TRP A 252 -7.75 -10.45 -0.57
N PHE A 253 -7.52 -9.13 -0.57
CA PHE A 253 -6.50 -8.49 -1.38
C PHE A 253 -5.55 -7.65 -0.54
N ASP A 254 -4.30 -7.53 -0.95
CA ASP A 254 -3.21 -6.72 -0.43
C ASP A 254 -2.56 -7.23 0.87
N ASN A 255 -3.29 -7.80 1.81
CA ASN A 255 -2.76 -8.28 3.08
C ASN A 255 -3.42 -9.59 3.54
N ASN A 256 -2.93 -10.17 4.65
CA ASN A 256 -3.57 -11.33 5.26
C ASN A 256 -4.90 -10.95 5.91
N GLY A 257 -6.00 -11.47 5.37
CA GLY A 257 -7.36 -11.24 5.85
C GLY A 257 -8.06 -12.48 6.43
N TYR A 258 -7.37 -13.62 6.58
CA TYR A 258 -8.02 -14.86 7.04
C TYR A 258 -8.67 -14.71 8.41
N ASN A 259 -8.07 -13.96 9.33
CA ASN A 259 -8.58 -13.72 10.67
C ASN A 259 -9.82 -12.79 10.73
N VAL A 260 -10.16 -12.12 9.62
CA VAL A 260 -11.33 -11.21 9.57
C VAL A 260 -12.63 -12.00 9.76
N ARG A 261 -12.75 -13.16 9.08
CA ARG A 261 -13.89 -14.05 9.24
C ARG A 261 -13.48 -15.47 8.84
N PRO A 262 -12.96 -16.26 9.80
CA PRO A 262 -12.57 -17.65 9.56
C PRO A 262 -13.64 -18.47 8.85
N GLY A 263 -13.24 -19.25 7.84
CA GLY A 263 -14.13 -20.05 7.02
C GLY A 263 -14.96 -19.30 5.98
N THR A 264 -15.01 -17.94 6.03
CA THR A 264 -15.62 -17.10 4.98
C THR A 264 -14.55 -16.54 4.05
N VAL A 265 -13.48 -15.97 4.60
CA VAL A 265 -12.28 -15.62 3.84
C VAL A 265 -11.48 -16.89 3.61
N ILE A 266 -11.28 -17.27 2.35
CA ILE A 266 -10.68 -18.53 1.95
C ILE A 266 -9.42 -18.38 1.08
N GLY A 267 -8.99 -17.18 0.81
CA GLY A 267 -7.80 -16.90 0.02
C GLY A 267 -7.36 -15.47 0.16
N CYS A 268 -6.04 -15.25 0.27
CA CYS A 268 -5.43 -13.94 0.39
C CYS A 268 -4.31 -13.79 -0.64
N ALA A 269 -4.51 -12.90 -1.63
CA ALA A 269 -3.48 -12.47 -2.55
C ALA A 269 -2.84 -11.18 -2.00
N VAL A 270 -1.56 -11.21 -1.68
CA VAL A 270 -0.92 -10.20 -0.83
C VAL A 270 0.20 -9.45 -1.54
N LEU A 271 0.48 -8.25 -1.04
CA LEU A 271 1.67 -7.45 -1.35
C LEU A 271 2.62 -7.48 -0.14
N ALA A 272 3.92 -7.55 -0.41
CA ALA A 272 4.94 -7.45 0.62
C ALA A 272 5.38 -5.97 0.78
N GLN A 273 4.45 -5.11 1.21
CA GLN A 273 4.66 -3.67 1.31
C GLN A 273 5.74 -3.31 2.35
N ASP A 274 5.77 -4.01 3.47
CA ASP A 274 6.78 -3.85 4.52
C ASP A 274 8.18 -4.26 4.02
N LYS A 275 8.28 -5.39 3.33
CA LYS A 275 9.53 -5.85 2.67
C LYS A 275 10.00 -4.85 1.62
N ALA A 276 9.08 -4.32 0.80
CA ALA A 276 9.41 -3.33 -0.21
C ALA A 276 9.96 -2.04 0.44
N ALA A 277 9.24 -1.52 1.43
CA ALA A 277 9.65 -0.34 2.16
C ALA A 277 11.02 -0.55 2.83
N TYR A 278 11.19 -1.68 3.53
CA TYR A 278 12.45 -2.03 4.18
C TYR A 278 13.61 -2.08 3.18
N ASN A 279 13.48 -2.87 2.12
CA ASN A 279 14.56 -3.09 1.16
C ASN A 279 14.95 -1.80 0.43
N GLN A 280 13.98 -0.99 -0.01
CA GLN A 280 14.30 0.22 -0.77
C GLN A 280 14.88 1.33 0.14
N VAL A 281 14.42 1.44 1.39
CA VAL A 281 15.02 2.36 2.37
C VAL A 281 16.45 1.91 2.72
N ARG A 282 16.72 0.62 2.89
CA ARG A 282 18.10 0.10 3.09
C ARG A 282 18.99 0.43 1.90
N ARG A 283 18.55 0.20 0.67
CA ARG A 283 19.28 0.59 -0.56
C ARG A 283 19.60 2.08 -0.58
N TRP A 284 18.62 2.92 -0.17
CA TRP A 284 18.85 4.36 -0.08
C TRP A 284 19.90 4.72 0.98
N LEU A 285 19.82 4.12 2.16
CA LEU A 285 20.78 4.34 3.24
C LEU A 285 22.21 3.95 2.83
N ASP A 286 22.33 2.92 1.99
CA ASP A 286 23.60 2.43 1.46
C ASP A 286 24.07 3.21 0.20
N GLY A 287 23.26 4.14 -0.31
CA GLY A 287 23.58 4.94 -1.51
C GLY A 287 23.36 4.19 -2.83
N GLU A 288 22.60 3.09 -2.81
CA GLU A 288 22.39 2.18 -3.94
C GLU A 288 21.01 2.31 -4.61
N LEU A 289 20.12 3.18 -4.09
CA LEU A 289 18.79 3.37 -4.67
C LEU A 289 18.90 4.03 -6.04
N PRO A 290 18.43 3.39 -7.14
CA PRO A 290 18.68 3.87 -8.50
C PRO A 290 17.61 4.92 -8.90
N PHE A 291 17.76 6.14 -8.41
CA PHE A 291 16.87 7.24 -8.79
C PHE A 291 16.80 7.41 -10.33
N GLY A 292 15.66 7.77 -10.83
CA GLY A 292 15.36 7.85 -12.26
C GLY A 292 14.74 6.58 -12.83
N LYS A 293 14.54 5.53 -12.03
CA LYS A 293 13.97 4.25 -12.48
C LYS A 293 12.62 3.96 -11.84
N ALA A 294 11.77 3.31 -12.62
CA ALA A 294 10.57 2.63 -12.17
C ALA A 294 10.75 1.12 -12.36
N GLU A 295 10.45 0.33 -11.33
CA GLU A 295 10.53 -1.14 -11.39
C GLU A 295 9.13 -1.73 -11.09
N THR A 296 8.78 -2.82 -11.79
CA THR A 296 7.60 -3.63 -11.46
C THR A 296 8.09 -4.95 -10.93
N LEU A 297 7.69 -5.29 -9.70
CA LEU A 297 8.12 -6.50 -9.01
C LEU A 297 6.90 -7.36 -8.66
N GLY A 298 7.03 -8.65 -8.86
CA GLY A 298 5.92 -9.60 -8.77
C GLY A 298 6.22 -10.79 -7.87
N VAL A 299 5.65 -11.93 -8.26
CA VAL A 299 5.78 -13.21 -7.57
C VAL A 299 7.20 -13.75 -7.62
N ALA A 300 7.90 -13.55 -8.75
CA ALA A 300 9.28 -14.02 -8.92
C ALA A 300 10.27 -13.39 -7.93
N GLU A 301 10.04 -12.12 -7.56
CA GLU A 301 10.86 -11.37 -6.61
C GLU A 301 10.33 -11.42 -5.17
N ASP A 302 9.25 -12.18 -4.92
CA ASP A 302 8.57 -12.28 -3.63
C ASP A 302 8.00 -10.94 -3.10
N TYR A 303 7.53 -10.07 -3.99
CA TYR A 303 6.82 -8.84 -3.62
C TYR A 303 5.30 -8.93 -3.81
N VAL A 304 4.86 -9.95 -4.54
CA VAL A 304 3.47 -10.38 -4.65
C VAL A 304 3.42 -11.85 -4.31
N ASP A 305 2.44 -12.28 -3.53
CA ASP A 305 2.30 -13.69 -3.18
C ASP A 305 0.83 -14.06 -2.89
N PHE A 306 0.59 -15.33 -2.68
CA PHE A 306 -0.67 -15.89 -2.22
C PHE A 306 -0.42 -16.75 -0.98
N ILE A 307 -1.04 -16.42 0.15
CA ILE A 307 -0.82 -17.13 1.42
C ILE A 307 -1.46 -18.51 1.36
N GLN A 308 -0.64 -19.58 1.39
CA GLN A 308 -1.06 -20.98 1.21
C GLN A 308 -0.92 -21.83 2.47
N ASP A 309 -0.23 -21.37 3.49
CA ASP A 309 0.09 -22.08 4.73
C ASP A 309 -0.81 -21.72 5.90
N ASP A 310 -1.77 -20.80 5.70
CA ASP A 310 -2.72 -20.40 6.72
C ASP A 310 -3.74 -21.54 6.98
N PRO A 311 -4.06 -21.85 8.25
CA PRO A 311 -5.05 -22.87 8.61
C PRO A 311 -6.43 -22.67 7.96
N ASP A 312 -6.91 -21.43 7.82
CA ASP A 312 -8.20 -21.14 7.21
C ASP A 312 -8.23 -21.43 5.70
N TYR A 313 -7.10 -21.22 5.00
CA TYR A 313 -6.95 -21.66 3.62
C TYR A 313 -6.95 -23.19 3.52
N ILE A 314 -6.16 -23.85 4.40
CA ILE A 314 -6.01 -25.32 4.38
C ILE A 314 -7.35 -26.02 4.67
N LEU A 315 -8.14 -25.48 5.59
CA LEU A 315 -9.44 -26.04 5.96
C LEU A 315 -10.57 -25.61 5.00
N GLY A 316 -10.49 -24.39 4.46
CA GLY A 316 -11.55 -23.79 3.65
C GLY A 316 -11.52 -24.18 2.17
N VAL A 317 -10.37 -24.65 1.67
CA VAL A 317 -10.17 -24.98 0.24
C VAL A 317 -9.78 -26.47 0.10
N PRO A 318 -10.49 -27.27 -0.74
CA PRO A 318 -10.16 -28.68 -0.98
C PRO A 318 -8.71 -28.87 -1.44
N GLU A 319 -8.10 -29.98 -1.04
CA GLU A 319 -6.68 -30.27 -1.30
C GLU A 319 -6.33 -30.28 -2.81
N ASP A 320 -7.19 -30.83 -3.63
CA ASP A 320 -6.98 -30.87 -5.09
C ASP A 320 -6.99 -29.47 -5.71
N ILE A 321 -7.82 -28.57 -5.19
CA ILE A 321 -7.83 -27.15 -5.58
C ILE A 321 -6.56 -26.44 -5.10
N ARG A 322 -6.15 -26.66 -3.84
CA ARG A 322 -4.91 -26.09 -3.31
C ARG A 322 -3.68 -26.52 -4.12
N LYS A 323 -3.62 -27.79 -4.55
CA LYS A 323 -2.54 -28.28 -5.42
C LYS A 323 -2.53 -27.59 -6.80
N LYS A 324 -3.70 -27.35 -7.40
CA LYS A 324 -3.80 -26.60 -8.66
C LYS A 324 -3.37 -25.13 -8.50
N GLN A 325 -3.81 -24.51 -7.42
CA GLN A 325 -3.40 -23.13 -7.09
C GLN A 325 -1.89 -23.03 -6.92
N ALA A 326 -1.29 -23.92 -6.12
CA ALA A 326 0.16 -23.95 -5.89
C ALA A 326 0.95 -24.16 -7.20
N ALA A 327 0.52 -25.11 -8.04
CA ALA A 327 1.17 -25.36 -9.33
C ALA A 327 1.10 -24.15 -10.27
N MET A 328 -0.01 -23.42 -10.26
CA MET A 328 -0.16 -22.19 -11.06
C MET A 328 0.76 -21.08 -10.55
N ILE A 329 0.84 -20.88 -9.23
CA ILE A 329 1.72 -19.88 -8.62
C ILE A 329 3.19 -20.19 -8.96
N GLU A 330 3.59 -21.45 -8.90
CA GLU A 330 4.97 -21.86 -9.24
C GLU A 330 5.29 -21.58 -10.72
N ARG A 331 4.32 -21.72 -11.63
CA ARG A 331 4.51 -21.36 -13.04
C ARG A 331 4.70 -19.85 -13.24
N ILE A 332 4.04 -19.01 -12.44
CA ILE A 332 4.30 -17.56 -12.44
C ILE A 332 5.71 -17.31 -11.87
N ARG A 333 6.04 -17.90 -10.72
CA ARG A 333 7.31 -17.71 -10.03
C ARG A 333 8.51 -18.11 -10.90
N SER A 334 8.41 -19.20 -11.63
CA SER A 334 9.45 -19.69 -12.53
C SER A 334 9.53 -18.95 -13.87
N GLY A 335 8.57 -18.04 -14.17
CA GLY A 335 8.47 -17.39 -15.48
C GLY A 335 7.93 -18.28 -16.61
N GLU A 336 7.40 -19.47 -16.29
CA GLU A 336 6.69 -20.32 -17.27
C GLU A 336 5.35 -19.70 -17.70
N LEU A 337 4.68 -19.03 -16.78
CA LEU A 337 3.47 -18.25 -17.03
C LEU A 337 3.80 -16.77 -16.83
N VAL A 338 3.85 -16.04 -17.93
CA VAL A 338 4.05 -14.59 -17.94
C VAL A 338 2.70 -13.93 -18.16
N LEU A 339 2.37 -12.96 -17.33
CA LEU A 339 1.13 -12.17 -17.36
C LEU A 339 1.48 -10.71 -17.69
N ASP A 340 1.19 -10.30 -18.93
CA ASP A 340 1.51 -8.97 -19.47
C ASP A 340 0.37 -7.96 -19.26
#